data_021e08d6902f205fe610a805d21f6537
#
_entry.id   021e08d6902f205fe610a805d21f6537
#
_cell.length_a   1.000
_cell.length_b   1.000
_cell.length_c   1.000
_cell.angle_alpha   90.00
_cell.angle_beta   90.00
_cell.angle_gamma   90.00
#
_symmetry.space_group_name_H-M   'P 1'
#
loop_
_entity.id
_entity.type
_entity.pdbx_description
1 polymer ?
#
loop_
_entity_poly.entity_id
_entity_poly.type
_entity_poly.pdbx_seq_one_letter_code
_entity_poly.pdbx_strand_id
1 'polypeptide(L)' 'MTDISTLKTGDRIVFSNGHESPVVNVMDAEDFLNICFMTENKAKLGIFFRKETGEAPGTHYEIVKVIKHA' A
#
# COMPACT_ATOMS: atom_id res chain seq x y z
N MET A 1 0.50 3.93 -12.35
CA MET A 1 -0.29 2.69 -12.20
C MET A 1 0.63 1.55 -11.83
N THR A 2 0.38 0.90 -10.71
CA THR A 2 1.26 -0.11 -10.17
C THR A 2 0.45 -1.31 -9.70
N ASP A 3 0.75 -2.48 -10.22
CA ASP A 3 0.10 -3.72 -9.78
C ASP A 3 0.70 -4.13 -8.44
N ILE A 4 -0.15 -4.24 -7.41
CA ILE A 4 0.26 -4.57 -6.06
C ILE A 4 -0.28 -5.93 -5.60
N SER A 5 -0.75 -6.74 -6.54
CA SER A 5 -1.43 -8.00 -6.21
C SER A 5 -0.55 -9.00 -5.44
N THR A 6 0.77 -8.89 -5.54
CA THR A 6 1.70 -9.78 -4.85
C THR A 6 2.27 -9.19 -3.57
N LEU A 7 1.76 -8.03 -3.14
CA LEU A 7 2.26 -7.37 -1.94
C LEU A 7 2.03 -8.23 -0.70
N LYS A 8 3.02 -8.26 0.18
CA LYS A 8 2.96 -9.05 1.41
C LYS A 8 3.46 -8.24 2.58
N THR A 9 3.07 -8.66 3.78
CA THR A 9 3.61 -8.11 5.02
C THR A 9 5.13 -8.20 5.00
N GLY A 10 5.80 -7.12 5.37
CA GLY A 10 7.24 -7.04 5.34
C GLY A 10 7.81 -6.37 4.10
N ASP A 11 7.04 -6.28 3.03
CA ASP A 11 7.43 -5.48 1.87
C ASP A 11 7.38 -3.99 2.24
N ARG A 12 7.88 -3.14 1.37
CA ARG A 12 7.79 -1.69 1.54
C ARG A 12 7.06 -1.10 0.34
N ILE A 13 6.38 0.01 0.58
CA ILE A 13 5.64 0.71 -0.47
C ILE A 13 6.05 2.17 -0.49
N VAL A 14 6.05 2.75 -1.70
CA VAL A 14 6.31 4.18 -1.91
C VAL A 14 5.05 4.79 -2.51
N PHE A 15 4.59 5.87 -1.90
CA PHE A 15 3.41 6.59 -2.37
C PHE A 15 3.80 7.68 -3.37
N SER A 16 2.81 8.16 -4.11
CA SER A 16 3.01 9.18 -5.15
C SER A 16 3.61 10.48 -4.62
N ASN A 17 3.43 10.77 -3.34
CA ASN A 17 4.01 11.96 -2.71
C ASN A 17 5.45 11.73 -2.22
N GLY A 18 6.03 10.56 -2.47
CA GLY A 18 7.38 10.23 -2.07
C GLY A 18 7.51 9.57 -0.70
N HIS A 19 6.44 9.52 0.06
CA HIS A 19 6.47 8.85 1.37
C HIS A 19 6.67 7.36 1.19
N GLU A 20 7.58 6.79 1.97
CA GLU A 20 7.84 5.34 1.96
C GLU A 20 7.44 4.75 3.30
N SER A 21 6.80 3.59 3.28
CA SER A 21 6.30 2.94 4.48
C SER A 21 6.50 1.43 4.41
N PRO A 22 6.78 0.78 5.54
CA PRO A 22 6.67 -0.67 5.59
C PRO A 22 5.21 -1.10 5.52
N VAL A 23 4.97 -2.27 4.95
CA VAL A 23 3.66 -2.90 4.97
C VAL A 23 3.53 -3.65 6.30
N VAL A 24 2.74 -3.09 7.20
CA VAL A 24 2.56 -3.67 8.54
C VAL A 24 1.70 -4.92 8.46
N ASN A 25 0.65 -4.87 7.64
CA ASN A 25 -0.24 -6.00 7.43
C ASN A 25 -0.97 -5.82 6.10
N VAL A 26 -1.34 -6.91 5.47
CA VAL A 26 -2.10 -6.88 4.23
C VAL A 26 -3.13 -8.00 4.26
N MET A 27 -4.36 -7.68 3.86
CA MET A 27 -5.45 -8.65 3.80
C MET A 27 -6.10 -8.58 2.43
N ASP A 28 -6.37 -9.76 1.87
CA ASP A 28 -7.03 -9.84 0.56
C ASP A 28 -8.49 -9.41 0.66
N ALA A 29 -8.94 -8.63 -0.31
CA ALA A 29 -10.31 -8.13 -0.37
C ALA A 29 -10.76 -8.04 -1.83
N GLU A 30 -10.79 -9.15 -2.52
CA GLU A 30 -11.21 -9.31 -3.91
C GLU A 30 -10.33 -8.47 -4.85
N ASP A 31 -10.86 -7.38 -5.41
CA ASP A 31 -10.10 -6.51 -6.32
C ASP A 31 -9.22 -5.52 -5.57
N PHE A 32 -9.27 -5.56 -4.25
CA PHE A 32 -8.54 -4.64 -3.38
C PHE A 32 -7.64 -5.42 -2.43
N LEU A 33 -6.66 -4.72 -1.88
CA LEU A 33 -5.93 -5.17 -0.68
C LEU A 33 -6.20 -4.16 0.42
N ASN A 34 -6.54 -4.65 1.61
CA ASN A 34 -6.59 -3.81 2.79
C ASN A 34 -5.17 -3.78 3.36
N ILE A 35 -4.53 -2.64 3.27
CA ILE A 35 -3.13 -2.49 3.66
C ILE A 35 -3.02 -1.60 4.88
N CYS A 36 -2.40 -2.13 5.94
CA CYS A 36 -2.02 -1.34 7.09
C CYS A 36 -0.60 -0.85 6.88
N PHE A 37 -0.41 0.45 6.95
CA PHE A 37 0.90 1.07 6.73
C PHE A 37 1.10 2.20 7.75
N MET A 38 2.29 2.80 7.74
CA MET A 38 2.62 3.92 8.64
C MET A 38 2.51 5.22 7.87
N THR A 39 1.74 6.16 8.42
CA THR A 39 1.65 7.50 7.86
C THR A 39 2.93 8.29 8.13
N GLU A 40 3.04 9.48 7.52
CA GLU A 40 4.17 10.35 7.74
C GLU A 40 4.30 10.78 9.20
N ASN A 41 3.17 10.81 9.93
CA ASN A 41 3.14 11.12 11.35
C ASN A 41 3.39 9.88 12.22
N LYS A 42 3.79 8.77 11.61
CA LYS A 42 4.08 7.50 12.28
C LYS A 42 2.87 6.87 12.96
N ALA A 43 1.68 7.17 12.46
CA ALA A 43 0.45 6.51 12.88
C ALA A 43 0.16 5.35 11.93
N LYS A 44 -0.43 4.28 12.45
CA LYS A 44 -0.88 3.18 11.60
C LYS A 44 -2.21 3.54 10.98
N LEU A 45 -2.36 3.22 9.70
CA LEU A 45 -3.58 3.47 8.96
C LEU A 45 -3.86 2.29 8.04
N GLY A 46 -5.09 1.79 8.05
CA GLY A 46 -5.51 0.70 7.17
C GLY A 46 -6.52 1.21 6.17
N ILE A 47 -6.22 1.10 4.89
CA ILE A 47 -7.14 1.49 3.83
C ILE A 47 -7.09 0.47 2.69
N PHE A 48 -8.10 0.54 1.82
CA PHE A 48 -8.20 -0.35 0.67
C PHE A 48 -7.52 0.26 -0.54
N PHE A 49 -6.65 -0.51 -1.18
CA PHE A 49 -5.97 -0.12 -2.41
C PHE A 49 -6.36 -1.09 -3.52
N ARG A 50 -6.57 -0.60 -4.73
CA ARG A 50 -6.85 -1.46 -5.87
C ARG A 50 -5.62 -2.29 -6.23
N LYS A 51 -5.82 -3.59 -6.43
CA LYS A 51 -4.72 -4.51 -6.77
C LYS A 51 -4.03 -4.14 -8.07
N GLU A 52 -4.80 -3.71 -9.07
CA GLU A 52 -4.28 -3.47 -10.41
C GLU A 52 -3.55 -2.13 -10.56
N THR A 53 -3.91 -1.15 -9.74
CA THR A 53 -3.42 0.21 -9.94
C THR A 53 -2.65 0.80 -8.76
N GLY A 54 -2.85 0.26 -7.56
CA GLY A 54 -2.26 0.83 -6.35
C GLY A 54 -2.99 2.07 -5.83
N GLU A 55 -4.13 2.41 -6.44
CA GLU A 55 -4.91 3.56 -6.02
C GLU A 55 -5.83 3.22 -4.85
N ALA A 56 -6.03 4.19 -3.95
CA ALA A 56 -6.98 4.07 -2.86
C ALA A 56 -8.14 5.03 -3.13
N PRO A 57 -9.27 4.55 -3.67
CA PRO A 57 -10.39 5.41 -4.02
C PRO A 57 -10.88 6.21 -2.82
N GLY A 58 -11.18 7.48 -3.04
CA GLY A 58 -11.65 8.38 -2.00
C GLY A 58 -10.54 8.97 -1.14
N THR A 59 -9.28 8.67 -1.44
CA THR A 59 -8.12 9.20 -0.73
C THR A 59 -7.12 9.76 -1.73
N HIS A 60 -6.11 10.45 -1.21
CA HIS A 60 -5.01 10.93 -2.03
C HIS A 60 -3.83 9.95 -2.05
N TYR A 61 -3.97 8.78 -1.42
CA TYR A 61 -2.90 7.79 -1.41
C TYR A 61 -2.89 7.00 -2.71
N GLU A 62 -1.70 6.84 -3.27
CA GLU A 62 -1.49 5.98 -4.42
C GLU A 62 -0.12 5.33 -4.30
N ILE A 63 -0.07 4.01 -4.36
CA ILE A 63 1.19 3.28 -4.33
C ILE A 63 1.78 3.30 -5.73
N VAL A 64 2.98 3.84 -5.86
CA VAL A 64 3.66 3.94 -7.16
C VAL A 64 4.84 2.98 -7.27
N LYS A 65 5.26 2.38 -6.17
CA LYS A 65 6.40 1.45 -6.18
C LYS A 65 6.27 0.47 -5.02
N VAL A 66 6.61 -0.79 -5.29
CA VAL A 66 6.68 -1.84 -4.28
C VAL A 66 8.14 -2.31 -4.20
N ILE A 67 8.65 -2.39 -2.99
CA ILE A 67 10.00 -2.90 -2.73
C ILE A 67 9.82 -4.22 -2.01
N LYS A 68 10.17 -5.31 -2.68
CA LYS A 68 9.96 -6.64 -2.13
C LYS A 68 10.99 -6.93 -1.05
N HIS A 69 10.55 -7.59 0.00
CA HIS A 69 11.44 -8.08 1.05
C HIS A 69 12.25 -9.24 0.49
N ALA A 70 13.55 -9.16 0.64
CA ALA A 70 14.45 -10.21 0.19
C ALA A 70 14.49 -11.40 1.16
#